data_a99f6c47ea0e1cc0908a1f719739745c
#
_entry.id   a99f6c47ea0e1cc0908a1f719739745c
#
_cell.length_a   1.000
_cell.length_b   1.000
_cell.length_c   1.000
_cell.angle_alpha   90.00
_cell.angle_beta   90.00
_cell.angle_gamma   90.00
#
_symmetry.space_group_name_H-M   'P 1'
#
loop_
_entity.id
_entity.type
_entity.pdbx_description
1 polymer ?
#
loop_
_entity_poly.entity_id
_entity_poly.type
_entity_poly.pdbx_seq_one_letter_code
_entity_poly.pdbx_strand_id
1 'polypeptide(L)'
;SLPLAYFTTRFNFRGAILIQTLGIVPLIMPPFVGAVAMLLLFGENGSVNLLLSEWLGITIPFMEGLNGVILVEAIHYFPFILINLSAALLNIDRAMEESAQNLGASGIRLFRRIVFPLAMPGYVAGASLVFLKVFDDLATPLLLNINNMLAPQAYLRITSIGISDPMGYVISVILVAFSLFSLWVSFLALKNKDYSTLQKGGGGLMRRDLKPWELVGCYFVIIFILFLVLSPHIGLALLSFGTIWSFSVFPDAFTLAHYADMFSSAGQYIWNTLLYAGLAALIDVILGIAIAYIVWRTGLIGRKWLDYVSMGAVAIPGVVLGIGYLRTFVEFNVPIVDKPLASWWVIIVIALAIRRLPYALRACVAALQQVSVTLEEAAENLGATKSRTVRRIVVPLMTGGILAGFITSFATAAVELSTTIMLSLIHI
;
A
#
# COMPACT_ATOMS: atom_id res chain seq x y z
N SER A 1 -2.64 13.64 5.87
CA SER A 1 -2.21 12.63 6.87
C SER A 1 -1.89 13.23 8.22
N LEU A 2 -1.10 14.32 8.28
CA LEU A 2 -0.54 14.84 9.53
C LEU A 2 -1.62 15.30 10.53
N PRO A 3 -2.65 16.10 10.18
CA PRO A 3 -3.69 16.46 11.14
C PRO A 3 -4.43 15.23 11.68
N LEU A 4 -4.76 14.28 10.82
CA LEU A 4 -5.49 13.07 11.22
C LEU A 4 -4.65 12.21 12.17
N ALA A 5 -3.37 11.96 11.84
CA ALA A 5 -2.44 11.23 12.72
C ALA A 5 -2.29 11.91 14.08
N TYR A 6 -2.09 13.24 14.08
CA TYR A 6 -1.89 14.00 15.29
C TYR A 6 -3.13 14.01 16.19
N PHE A 7 -4.31 14.29 15.62
CA PHE A 7 -5.55 14.34 16.39
C PHE A 7 -5.91 12.98 17.00
N THR A 8 -5.84 11.90 16.21
CA THR A 8 -6.22 10.57 16.68
C THR A 8 -5.25 9.97 17.72
N THR A 9 -3.98 10.42 17.71
CA THR A 9 -2.98 9.92 18.66
C THR A 9 -2.85 10.77 19.94
N ARG A 10 -3.11 12.09 19.87
CA ARG A 10 -2.81 13.03 20.95
C ARG A 10 -4.02 13.51 21.73
N PHE A 11 -5.21 13.36 21.21
CA PHE A 11 -6.43 13.84 21.86
C PHE A 11 -7.40 12.71 22.20
N ASN A 12 -8.11 12.89 23.31
CA ASN A 12 -9.24 12.07 23.70
C ASN A 12 -10.52 12.65 23.09
N PHE A 13 -11.15 11.91 22.17
CA PHE A 13 -12.47 12.22 21.65
C PHE A 13 -13.17 10.95 21.18
N ARG A 14 -14.48 11.00 21.09
CA ARG A 14 -15.27 9.83 20.68
C ARG A 14 -15.00 9.50 19.20
N GLY A 15 -14.86 8.21 18.90
CA GLY A 15 -14.69 7.75 17.51
C GLY A 15 -13.27 7.83 16.95
N ALA A 16 -12.23 8.14 17.75
CA ALA A 16 -10.85 8.22 17.28
C ALA A 16 -10.40 6.96 16.53
N ILE A 17 -10.77 5.76 17.02
CA ILE A 17 -10.45 4.48 16.39
C ILE A 17 -11.18 4.35 15.03
N LEU A 18 -12.48 4.65 15.00
CA LEU A 18 -13.27 4.61 13.76
C LEU A 18 -12.69 5.57 12.70
N ILE A 19 -12.34 6.78 13.11
CA ILE A 19 -11.74 7.80 12.23
C ILE A 19 -10.40 7.32 11.66
N GLN A 20 -9.56 6.70 12.50
CA GLN A 20 -8.30 6.13 12.04
C GLN A 20 -8.52 4.96 11.08
N THR A 21 -9.50 4.11 11.34
CA THR A 21 -9.89 3.00 10.46
C THR A 21 -10.41 3.54 9.11
N LEU A 22 -11.31 4.52 9.13
CA LEU A 22 -11.82 5.16 7.91
C LEU A 22 -10.69 5.84 7.11
N GLY A 23 -9.69 6.40 7.80
CA GLY A 23 -8.50 6.94 7.17
C GLY A 23 -7.64 5.90 6.44
N ILE A 24 -7.79 4.60 6.70
CA ILE A 24 -7.04 3.53 6.03
C ILE A 24 -7.82 2.92 4.85
N VAL A 25 -9.13 3.12 4.80
CA VAL A 25 -10.03 2.58 3.75
C VAL A 25 -9.52 2.82 2.32
N PRO A 26 -8.91 3.98 1.96
CA PRO A 26 -8.41 4.19 0.59
C PRO A 26 -7.41 3.15 0.09
N LEU A 27 -6.70 2.44 0.96
CA LEU A 27 -5.79 1.36 0.54
C LEU A 27 -6.50 0.11 0.03
N ILE A 28 -7.79 -0.04 0.29
CA ILE A 28 -8.56 -1.22 -0.12
C ILE A 28 -8.91 -1.17 -1.61
N MET A 29 -9.13 0.02 -2.14
CA MET A 29 -9.53 0.23 -3.54
C MET A 29 -8.30 0.46 -4.42
N PRO A 30 -8.21 -0.14 -5.62
CA PRO A 30 -7.15 0.20 -6.57
C PRO A 30 -7.21 1.69 -6.99
N PRO A 31 -6.05 2.40 -7.16
CA PRO A 31 -6.05 3.83 -7.48
C PRO A 31 -6.83 4.17 -8.74
N PHE A 32 -6.68 3.37 -9.79
CA PHE A 32 -7.36 3.61 -11.07
C PHE A 32 -8.89 3.51 -10.99
N VAL A 33 -9.43 2.65 -10.11
CA VAL A 33 -10.87 2.58 -9.84
C VAL A 33 -11.34 3.87 -9.16
N GLY A 34 -10.53 4.37 -8.20
CA GLY A 34 -10.75 5.67 -7.58
C GLY A 34 -10.71 6.82 -8.59
N ALA A 35 -9.83 6.76 -9.59
CA ALA A 35 -9.74 7.78 -10.63
C ALA A 35 -11.05 7.89 -11.45
N VAL A 36 -11.69 6.76 -11.79
CA VAL A 36 -13.01 6.77 -12.46
C VAL A 36 -14.06 7.50 -11.62
N ALA A 37 -14.16 7.14 -10.33
CA ALA A 37 -15.10 7.80 -9.42
C ALA A 37 -14.79 9.29 -9.24
N MET A 38 -13.49 9.64 -9.19
CA MET A 38 -13.04 11.03 -9.08
C MET A 38 -13.35 11.85 -10.34
N LEU A 39 -13.28 11.26 -11.54
CA LEU A 39 -13.71 11.92 -12.78
C LEU A 39 -15.20 12.27 -12.74
N LEU A 40 -16.05 11.37 -12.23
CA LEU A 40 -17.50 11.63 -12.10
C LEU A 40 -17.80 12.68 -11.03
N LEU A 41 -17.02 12.74 -9.97
CA LEU A 41 -17.24 13.70 -8.88
C LEU A 41 -16.60 15.06 -9.17
N PHE A 42 -15.34 15.08 -9.60
CA PHE A 42 -14.49 16.28 -9.68
C PHE A 42 -14.03 16.61 -11.11
N GLY A 43 -14.46 15.85 -12.13
CA GLY A 43 -14.20 16.16 -13.53
C GLY A 43 -14.87 17.47 -13.95
N GLU A 44 -14.60 17.95 -15.17
CA GLU A 44 -15.15 19.19 -15.71
C GLU A 44 -16.69 19.21 -15.62
N ASN A 45 -17.34 18.12 -16.02
CA ASN A 45 -18.79 17.92 -15.93
C ASN A 45 -19.19 17.04 -14.72
N GLY A 46 -18.33 16.95 -13.71
CA GLY A 46 -18.58 16.16 -12.52
C GLY A 46 -19.46 16.88 -11.51
N SER A 47 -20.06 16.12 -10.59
CA SER A 47 -21.05 16.61 -9.62
C SER A 47 -20.60 17.86 -8.87
N VAL A 48 -19.34 17.94 -8.45
CA VAL A 48 -18.80 19.09 -7.70
C VAL A 48 -18.73 20.33 -8.59
N ASN A 49 -18.22 20.20 -9.82
CA ASN A 49 -18.13 21.32 -10.76
C ASN A 49 -19.49 21.78 -11.23
N LEU A 50 -20.47 20.89 -11.40
CA LEU A 50 -21.85 21.27 -11.69
C LEU A 50 -22.44 22.13 -10.57
N LEU A 51 -22.26 21.72 -9.31
CA LEU A 51 -22.71 22.53 -8.15
C LEU A 51 -21.97 23.87 -8.05
N LEU A 52 -20.65 23.90 -8.28
CA LEU A 52 -19.85 25.13 -8.26
C LEU A 52 -20.29 26.09 -9.38
N SER A 53 -20.56 25.56 -10.57
CA SER A 53 -21.02 26.32 -11.71
C SER A 53 -22.44 26.92 -11.45
N GLU A 54 -23.34 26.13 -10.86
CA GLU A 54 -24.70 26.56 -10.55
C GLU A 54 -24.74 27.63 -9.45
N TRP A 55 -23.94 27.46 -8.38
CA TRP A 55 -24.00 28.32 -7.20
C TRP A 55 -23.04 29.50 -7.24
N LEU A 56 -21.86 29.32 -7.84
CA LEU A 56 -20.78 30.32 -7.83
C LEU A 56 -20.38 30.80 -9.24
N GLY A 57 -20.89 30.15 -10.30
CA GLY A 57 -20.53 30.47 -11.68
C GLY A 57 -19.08 30.11 -12.04
N ILE A 58 -18.43 29.20 -11.30
CA ILE A 58 -17.04 28.79 -11.50
C ILE A 58 -16.92 27.29 -11.76
N THR A 59 -15.92 26.91 -12.55
CA THR A 59 -15.47 25.52 -12.71
C THR A 59 -14.01 25.43 -12.32
N ILE A 60 -13.62 24.35 -11.63
CA ILE A 60 -12.26 24.14 -11.16
C ILE A 60 -11.70 22.89 -11.85
N PRO A 61 -10.56 22.96 -12.54
CA PRO A 61 -9.97 21.85 -13.28
C PRO A 61 -9.26 20.86 -12.35
N PHE A 62 -10.01 20.25 -11.41
CA PHE A 62 -9.45 19.32 -10.43
C PHE A 62 -8.79 18.10 -11.07
N MET A 63 -9.42 17.57 -12.14
CA MET A 63 -9.03 16.30 -12.77
C MET A 63 -8.29 16.49 -14.10
N GLU A 64 -7.95 17.71 -14.47
CA GLU A 64 -7.24 17.99 -15.71
C GLU A 64 -5.72 17.78 -15.56
N GLY A 65 -5.17 17.11 -16.56
CA GLY A 65 -3.73 16.91 -16.67
C GLY A 65 -3.13 16.26 -15.41
N LEU A 66 -1.97 16.75 -15.02
CA LEU A 66 -1.25 16.25 -13.85
C LEU A 66 -2.00 16.48 -12.52
N ASN A 67 -2.88 17.47 -12.45
CA ASN A 67 -3.65 17.76 -11.24
C ASN A 67 -4.52 16.56 -10.84
N GLY A 68 -5.17 15.93 -11.82
CA GLY A 68 -5.99 14.74 -11.60
C GLY A 68 -5.16 13.58 -11.05
N VAL A 69 -4.01 13.31 -11.63
CA VAL A 69 -3.09 12.25 -11.13
C VAL A 69 -2.67 12.55 -9.69
N ILE A 70 -2.20 13.77 -9.42
CA ILE A 70 -1.76 14.19 -8.07
C ILE A 70 -2.90 14.05 -7.06
N LEU A 71 -4.11 14.46 -7.41
CA LEU A 71 -5.26 14.40 -6.51
C LEU A 71 -5.64 12.95 -6.19
N VAL A 72 -5.77 12.10 -7.21
CA VAL A 72 -6.11 10.67 -7.04
C VAL A 72 -5.07 9.97 -6.18
N GLU A 73 -3.79 10.12 -6.54
CA GLU A 73 -2.71 9.42 -5.83
C GLU A 73 -2.49 9.96 -4.41
N ALA A 74 -2.64 11.26 -4.19
CA ALA A 74 -2.58 11.84 -2.86
C ALA A 74 -3.68 11.30 -1.94
N ILE A 75 -4.90 11.15 -2.45
CA ILE A 75 -6.04 10.60 -1.70
C ILE A 75 -5.85 9.09 -1.46
N HIS A 76 -5.32 8.36 -2.44
CA HIS A 76 -5.18 6.92 -2.33
C HIS A 76 -4.02 6.51 -1.42
N TYR A 77 -2.85 7.15 -1.57
CA TYR A 77 -1.63 6.73 -0.85
C TYR A 77 -1.38 7.46 0.48
N PHE A 78 -2.19 8.46 0.84
CA PHE A 78 -2.02 9.17 2.11
C PHE A 78 -2.03 8.25 3.35
N PRO A 79 -2.70 7.08 3.39
CA PRO A 79 -2.71 6.21 4.54
C PRO A 79 -1.32 5.63 4.89
N PHE A 80 -0.42 5.50 3.93
CA PHE A 80 0.96 5.08 4.22
C PHE A 80 1.66 6.05 5.16
N ILE A 81 1.48 7.37 4.94
CA ILE A 81 1.99 8.38 5.86
C ILE A 81 1.18 8.36 7.16
N LEU A 82 -0.14 8.23 7.09
CA LEU A 82 -1.01 8.20 8.27
C LEU A 82 -0.59 7.11 9.25
N ILE A 83 -0.42 5.87 8.77
CA ILE A 83 -0.08 4.71 9.61
C ILE A 83 1.32 4.87 10.23
N ASN A 84 2.33 5.18 9.40
CA ASN A 84 3.71 5.28 9.88
C ASN A 84 3.91 6.48 10.81
N LEU A 85 3.29 7.60 10.50
CA LEU A 85 3.34 8.80 11.36
C LEU A 85 2.59 8.60 12.68
N SER A 86 1.41 7.94 12.64
CA SER A 86 0.67 7.60 13.86
C SER A 86 1.48 6.67 14.75
N ALA A 87 2.10 5.64 14.20
CA ALA A 87 2.98 4.74 14.95
C ALA A 87 4.16 5.49 15.58
N ALA A 88 4.81 6.39 14.84
CA ALA A 88 5.89 7.20 15.38
C ALA A 88 5.43 8.15 16.50
N LEU A 89 4.28 8.81 16.31
CA LEU A 89 3.69 9.70 17.34
C LEU A 89 3.33 8.92 18.61
N LEU A 90 2.84 7.69 18.51
CA LEU A 90 2.51 6.84 19.64
C LEU A 90 3.74 6.41 20.45
N ASN A 91 4.91 6.35 19.80
CA ASN A 91 6.16 5.91 20.43
C ASN A 91 7.01 7.06 21.04
N ILE A 92 6.56 8.32 20.97
CA ILE A 92 7.26 9.44 21.60
C ILE A 92 7.11 9.35 23.13
N ASP A 93 8.23 9.44 23.85
CA ASP A 93 8.22 9.45 25.31
C ASP A 93 7.54 10.71 25.86
N ARG A 94 6.59 10.48 26.75
CA ARG A 94 5.85 11.52 27.46
C ARG A 94 6.76 12.49 28.21
N ALA A 95 7.82 12.00 28.84
CA ALA A 95 8.74 12.82 29.62
C ALA A 95 9.39 13.93 28.78
N MET A 96 9.62 13.70 27.49
CA MET A 96 10.17 14.70 26.58
C MET A 96 9.18 15.85 26.29
N GLU A 97 7.91 15.53 26.13
CA GLU A 97 6.87 16.54 25.92
C GLU A 97 6.62 17.35 27.21
N GLU A 98 6.55 16.70 28.36
CA GLU A 98 6.39 17.36 29.68
C GLU A 98 7.58 18.27 30.00
N SER A 99 8.81 17.81 29.72
CA SER A 99 10.02 18.62 29.91
C SER A 99 10.00 19.87 29.02
N ALA A 100 9.58 19.74 27.78
CA ALA A 100 9.44 20.88 26.87
C ALA A 100 8.33 21.85 27.32
N GLN A 101 7.21 21.33 27.86
CA GLN A 101 6.13 22.14 28.39
C GLN A 101 6.56 22.89 29.63
N ASN A 102 7.33 22.27 30.52
CA ASN A 102 7.90 22.91 31.71
C ASN A 102 8.88 24.05 31.34
N LEU A 103 9.52 23.95 30.17
CA LEU A 103 10.35 25.01 29.58
C LEU A 103 9.53 26.05 28.81
N GLY A 104 8.20 26.04 28.90
CA GLY A 104 7.30 27.02 28.27
C GLY A 104 6.93 26.73 26.82
N ALA A 105 7.26 25.55 26.26
CA ALA A 105 6.81 25.18 24.91
C ALA A 105 5.34 24.71 24.97
N SER A 106 4.47 25.31 24.15
CA SER A 106 3.04 24.96 24.09
C SER A 106 2.50 25.03 22.66
N GLY A 107 1.39 24.36 22.40
CA GLY A 107 0.67 24.42 21.14
C GLY A 107 1.55 24.12 19.90
N ILE A 108 1.49 25.01 18.90
CA ILE A 108 2.22 24.83 17.63
C ILE A 108 3.75 24.86 17.81
N ARG A 109 4.26 25.54 18.85
CA ARG A 109 5.69 25.58 19.15
C ARG A 109 6.17 24.22 19.64
N LEU A 110 5.44 23.58 20.54
CA LEU A 110 5.71 22.21 21.02
C LEU A 110 5.67 21.23 19.84
N PHE A 111 4.63 21.32 19.01
CA PHE A 111 4.51 20.47 17.83
C PHE A 111 5.70 20.61 16.89
N ARG A 112 6.01 21.82 16.42
CA ARG A 112 7.05 22.04 15.39
C ARG A 112 8.47 21.79 15.89
N ARG A 113 8.77 22.03 17.17
CA ARG A 113 10.13 21.94 17.70
C ARG A 113 10.43 20.59 18.39
N ILE A 114 9.43 19.87 18.86
CA ILE A 114 9.62 18.63 19.62
C ILE A 114 8.89 17.47 18.98
N VAL A 115 7.56 17.52 18.91
CA VAL A 115 6.74 16.36 18.51
C VAL A 115 7.01 15.93 17.05
N PHE A 116 6.95 16.88 16.12
CA PHE A 116 7.14 16.57 14.68
C PHE A 116 8.57 16.11 14.36
N PRO A 117 9.65 16.76 14.85
CA PRO A 117 11.00 16.23 14.66
C PRO A 117 11.22 14.83 15.21
N LEU A 118 10.61 14.48 16.35
CA LEU A 118 10.67 13.13 16.92
C LEU A 118 9.85 12.12 16.12
N ALA A 119 8.76 12.55 15.48
CA ALA A 119 7.96 11.72 14.60
C ALA A 119 8.50 11.64 13.16
N MET A 120 9.55 12.40 12.83
CA MET A 120 10.11 12.49 11.47
C MET A 120 10.47 11.11 10.87
N PRO A 121 11.01 10.13 11.61
CA PRO A 121 11.28 8.81 11.05
C PRO A 121 10.03 8.14 10.48
N GLY A 122 8.90 8.20 11.17
CA GLY A 122 7.64 7.66 10.67
C GLY A 122 7.12 8.42 9.46
N TYR A 123 7.28 9.76 9.45
CA TYR A 123 6.92 10.56 8.29
C TYR A 123 7.76 10.18 7.06
N VAL A 124 9.09 10.09 7.21
CA VAL A 124 10.01 9.72 6.11
C VAL A 124 9.72 8.31 5.61
N ALA A 125 9.50 7.35 6.51
CA ALA A 125 9.16 5.98 6.12
C ALA A 125 7.85 5.94 5.30
N GLY A 126 6.81 6.62 5.76
CA GLY A 126 5.54 6.71 5.03
C GLY A 126 5.69 7.43 3.69
N ALA A 127 6.38 8.56 3.65
CA ALA A 127 6.61 9.33 2.42
C ALA A 127 7.41 8.53 1.37
N SER A 128 8.38 7.73 1.80
CA SER A 128 9.15 6.86 0.91
C SER A 128 8.28 5.79 0.26
N LEU A 129 7.37 5.19 1.05
CA LEU A 129 6.41 4.22 0.51
C LEU A 129 5.45 4.88 -0.49
N VAL A 130 4.97 6.09 -0.20
CA VAL A 130 4.14 6.85 -1.15
C VAL A 130 4.90 7.10 -2.44
N PHE A 131 6.14 7.59 -2.36
CA PHE A 131 6.96 7.84 -3.54
C PHE A 131 7.13 6.59 -4.40
N LEU A 132 7.47 5.43 -3.79
CA LEU A 132 7.60 4.17 -4.51
C LEU A 132 6.30 3.75 -5.18
N LYS A 133 5.17 3.94 -4.51
CA LYS A 133 3.85 3.57 -5.04
C LYS A 133 3.40 4.45 -6.20
N VAL A 134 3.62 5.76 -6.10
CA VAL A 134 3.33 6.73 -7.16
C VAL A 134 4.19 6.45 -8.41
N PHE A 135 5.47 6.14 -8.23
CA PHE A 135 6.36 5.77 -9.33
C PHE A 135 5.99 4.45 -10.01
N ASP A 136 5.34 3.55 -9.26
CA ASP A 136 4.89 2.25 -9.73
C ASP A 136 3.52 2.29 -10.40
N ASP A 137 2.74 3.35 -10.17
CA ASP A 137 1.38 3.43 -10.72
C ASP A 137 1.41 3.71 -12.22
N LEU A 138 0.93 2.73 -12.95
CA LEU A 138 0.74 2.77 -14.39
C LEU A 138 -0.68 3.18 -14.76
N ALA A 139 -1.65 2.66 -13.99
CA ALA A 139 -3.04 2.64 -14.40
C ALA A 139 -3.73 4.00 -14.26
N THR A 140 -3.47 4.73 -13.19
CA THR A 140 -4.08 6.04 -12.95
C THR A 140 -3.70 7.06 -14.03
N PRO A 141 -2.39 7.25 -14.37
CA PRO A 141 -2.02 8.14 -15.45
C PRO A 141 -2.60 7.73 -16.81
N LEU A 142 -2.57 6.43 -17.15
CA LEU A 142 -3.14 5.94 -18.42
C LEU A 142 -4.65 6.23 -18.52
N LEU A 143 -5.39 6.00 -17.44
CA LEU A 143 -6.84 6.24 -17.41
C LEU A 143 -7.16 7.73 -17.56
N LEU A 144 -6.33 8.61 -17.02
CA LEU A 144 -6.45 10.06 -17.13
C LEU A 144 -5.82 10.63 -18.42
N ASN A 145 -5.41 9.75 -19.37
CA ASN A 145 -4.73 10.13 -20.62
C ASN A 145 -3.42 10.90 -20.44
N ILE A 146 -2.71 10.68 -19.33
CA ILE A 146 -1.41 11.28 -19.05
C ILE A 146 -0.31 10.31 -19.46
N ASN A 147 0.08 10.36 -20.72
CA ASN A 147 1.03 9.44 -21.31
C ASN A 147 2.49 9.88 -21.23
N ASN A 148 2.78 11.08 -20.73
CA ASN A 148 4.13 11.66 -20.64
C ASN A 148 4.87 11.36 -19.33
N MET A 149 4.47 10.29 -18.64
CA MET A 149 5.14 9.76 -17.45
C MET A 149 5.90 8.47 -17.77
N LEU A 150 6.91 8.13 -16.96
CA LEU A 150 7.81 7.00 -17.24
C LEU A 150 7.09 5.63 -17.28
N ALA A 151 6.22 5.34 -16.31
CA ALA A 151 5.52 4.06 -16.24
C ALA A 151 4.55 3.86 -17.44
N PRO A 152 3.69 4.82 -17.79
CA PRO A 152 2.92 4.80 -19.03
C PRO A 152 3.78 4.64 -20.30
N GLN A 153 4.90 5.36 -20.38
CA GLN A 153 5.78 5.26 -21.56
C GLN A 153 6.44 3.89 -21.67
N ALA A 154 6.88 3.27 -20.58
CA ALA A 154 7.40 1.92 -20.61
C ALA A 154 6.35 0.93 -21.14
N TYR A 155 5.11 1.03 -20.65
CA TYR A 155 4.00 0.21 -21.11
C TYR A 155 3.69 0.43 -22.60
N LEU A 156 3.47 1.67 -23.04
CA LEU A 156 3.10 2.02 -24.40
C LEU A 156 4.17 1.59 -25.41
N ARG A 157 5.45 1.73 -25.09
CA ARG A 157 6.54 1.26 -25.96
C ARG A 157 6.48 -0.24 -26.20
N ILE A 158 6.29 -1.02 -25.16
CA ILE A 158 6.21 -2.48 -25.29
C ILE A 158 4.93 -2.92 -26.01
N THR A 159 3.80 -2.26 -25.76
CA THR A 159 2.52 -2.64 -26.38
C THR A 159 2.36 -2.18 -27.81
N SER A 160 2.89 -1.00 -28.16
CA SER A 160 2.70 -0.40 -29.50
C SER A 160 3.82 -0.76 -30.49
N ILE A 161 5.07 -0.90 -30.01
CA ILE A 161 6.25 -1.17 -30.85
C ILE A 161 6.64 -2.65 -30.72
N GLY A 162 6.46 -3.23 -29.54
CA GLY A 162 6.76 -4.63 -29.24
C GLY A 162 7.86 -4.81 -28.22
N ILE A 163 8.01 -6.06 -27.76
CA ILE A 163 9.00 -6.47 -26.75
C ILE A 163 10.46 -6.32 -27.19
N SER A 164 10.71 -5.97 -28.44
CA SER A 164 12.05 -5.76 -28.99
C SER A 164 12.49 -4.29 -28.92
N ASP A 165 11.64 -3.36 -28.47
CA ASP A 165 11.99 -1.94 -28.39
C ASP A 165 12.99 -1.68 -27.25
N PRO A 166 14.25 -1.27 -27.56
CA PRO A 166 15.25 -0.98 -26.54
C PRO A 166 14.85 0.15 -25.60
N MET A 167 14.03 1.10 -26.05
CA MET A 167 13.62 2.26 -25.27
C MET A 167 12.73 1.87 -24.09
N GLY A 168 11.88 0.85 -24.24
CA GLY A 168 11.08 0.30 -23.15
C GLY A 168 11.96 -0.21 -22.00
N TYR A 169 13.09 -0.85 -22.32
CA TYR A 169 14.06 -1.32 -21.32
C TYR A 169 14.85 -0.17 -20.68
N VAL A 170 15.27 0.83 -21.45
CA VAL A 170 15.94 2.01 -20.92
C VAL A 170 15.06 2.72 -19.89
N ILE A 171 13.79 2.95 -20.22
CA ILE A 171 12.82 3.55 -19.27
C ILE A 171 12.67 2.67 -18.03
N SER A 172 12.62 1.35 -18.19
CA SER A 172 12.54 0.40 -17.08
C SER A 172 13.74 0.50 -16.13
N VAL A 173 14.96 0.60 -16.67
CA VAL A 173 16.18 0.79 -15.87
C VAL A 173 16.16 2.12 -15.12
N ILE A 174 15.70 3.19 -15.77
CA ILE A 174 15.55 4.52 -15.15
C ILE A 174 14.55 4.46 -13.99
N LEU A 175 13.39 3.79 -14.16
CA LEU A 175 12.40 3.59 -13.12
C LEU A 175 12.99 2.87 -11.89
N VAL A 176 13.74 1.79 -12.11
CA VAL A 176 14.42 1.06 -11.02
C VAL A 176 15.45 1.96 -10.33
N ALA A 177 16.24 2.70 -11.10
CA ALA A 177 17.24 3.61 -10.55
C ALA A 177 16.63 4.69 -9.64
N PHE A 178 15.50 5.29 -10.06
CA PHE A 178 14.77 6.25 -9.22
C PHE A 178 14.18 5.61 -7.97
N SER A 179 13.65 4.39 -8.05
CA SER A 179 13.13 3.66 -6.90
C SER A 179 14.23 3.37 -5.88
N LEU A 180 15.38 2.88 -6.33
CA LEU A 180 16.54 2.63 -5.48
C LEU A 180 17.12 3.92 -4.89
N PHE A 181 17.16 4.98 -5.67
CA PHE A 181 17.60 6.30 -5.20
C PHE A 181 16.69 6.83 -4.08
N SER A 182 15.36 6.71 -4.23
CA SER A 182 14.40 7.09 -3.19
C SER A 182 14.63 6.32 -1.89
N LEU A 183 14.84 4.99 -1.96
CA LEU A 183 15.16 4.17 -0.80
C LEU A 183 16.48 4.58 -0.15
N TRP A 184 17.49 4.89 -0.96
CA TRP A 184 18.79 5.35 -0.47
C TRP A 184 18.70 6.71 0.25
N VAL A 185 17.97 7.67 -0.32
CA VAL A 185 17.70 8.97 0.32
C VAL A 185 16.96 8.78 1.65
N SER A 186 15.97 7.90 1.69
CA SER A 186 15.23 7.58 2.91
C SER A 186 16.14 6.99 3.98
N PHE A 187 17.03 6.08 3.61
CA PHE A 187 18.02 5.51 4.51
C PHE A 187 18.97 6.59 5.05
N LEU A 188 19.46 7.51 4.19
CA LEU A 188 20.32 8.61 4.62
C LEU A 188 19.61 9.56 5.59
N ALA A 189 18.34 9.87 5.33
CA ALA A 189 17.56 10.75 6.19
C ALA A 189 17.37 10.19 7.62
N LEU A 190 17.45 8.88 7.78
CA LEU A 190 17.26 8.19 9.05
C LEU A 190 18.59 7.80 9.74
N LYS A 191 19.68 7.64 8.98
CA LYS A 191 20.94 7.03 9.44
C LYS A 191 21.62 7.78 10.62
N ASN A 192 21.53 9.11 10.67
CA ASN A 192 22.28 9.94 11.59
C ASN A 192 21.51 10.33 12.87
N LYS A 193 20.33 9.77 13.08
CA LYS A 193 19.48 10.11 14.22
C LYS A 193 19.20 8.87 15.04
N ASP A 194 19.83 8.77 16.21
CA ASP A 194 19.57 7.69 17.13
C ASP A 194 18.25 7.91 17.88
N TYR A 195 17.18 7.34 17.33
CA TYR A 195 15.84 7.39 17.93
C TYR A 195 15.59 6.26 18.94
N SER A 196 16.53 5.30 19.07
CA SER A 196 16.35 4.10 19.88
C SER A 196 16.28 4.38 21.39
N THR A 197 16.97 5.42 21.85
CA THR A 197 16.97 5.85 23.24
C THR A 197 15.70 6.57 23.66
N LEU A 198 14.94 7.10 22.70
CA LEU A 198 13.74 7.92 22.93
C LEU A 198 12.46 7.08 23.02
N GLN A 199 12.53 5.77 22.72
CA GLN A 199 11.38 4.87 22.65
C GLN A 199 11.16 3.98 23.88
N LYS A 200 12.01 4.07 24.92
CA LYS A 200 12.02 3.15 26.07
C LYS A 200 11.33 3.64 27.35
N GLY A 201 10.71 4.80 27.35
CA GLY A 201 9.94 5.29 28.49
C GLY A 201 8.58 4.60 28.58
N GLY A 202 8.37 3.73 29.55
CA GLY A 202 7.11 3.03 29.81
C GLY A 202 5.95 3.91 30.33
N GLY A 203 5.94 5.20 30.01
CA GLY A 203 4.85 6.13 30.32
C GLY A 203 3.76 6.06 29.25
N GLY A 204 2.52 5.72 29.65
CA GLY A 204 1.37 5.71 28.75
C GLY A 204 1.19 7.05 28.00
N LEU A 205 0.61 6.98 26.81
CA LEU A 205 0.30 8.15 25.98
C LEU A 205 -0.42 9.26 26.74
N MET A 206 0.11 10.47 26.68
CA MET A 206 -0.59 11.65 27.17
C MET A 206 -1.62 12.10 26.14
N ARG A 207 -2.84 11.55 26.23
CA ARG A 207 -3.97 12.09 25.50
C ARG A 207 -4.58 13.22 26.27
N ARG A 208 -4.71 14.38 25.63
CA ARG A 208 -5.34 15.56 26.23
C ARG A 208 -6.82 15.58 25.88
N ASP A 209 -7.65 15.92 26.83
CA ASP A 209 -9.05 16.24 26.57
C ASP A 209 -9.17 17.60 25.89
N LEU A 210 -9.96 17.65 24.83
CA LEU A 210 -10.22 18.88 24.08
C LEU A 210 -11.31 19.72 24.76
N LYS A 211 -11.13 21.04 24.77
CA LYS A 211 -12.19 21.96 25.12
C LYS A 211 -13.33 21.89 24.08
N PRO A 212 -14.58 22.23 24.43
CA PRO A 212 -15.70 22.10 23.51
C PRO A 212 -15.48 22.77 22.15
N TRP A 213 -14.91 23.97 22.10
CA TRP A 213 -14.63 24.68 20.86
C TRP A 213 -13.46 24.07 20.06
N GLU A 214 -12.43 23.55 20.75
CA GLU A 214 -11.33 22.79 20.12
C GLU A 214 -11.83 21.47 19.51
N LEU A 215 -12.80 20.83 20.19
CA LEU A 215 -13.44 19.61 19.73
C LEU A 215 -14.23 19.86 18.43
N VAL A 216 -14.98 20.94 18.34
CA VAL A 216 -15.70 21.33 17.10
C VAL A 216 -14.72 21.56 15.96
N GLY A 217 -13.64 22.32 16.19
CA GLY A 217 -12.61 22.54 15.18
C GLY A 217 -11.89 21.24 14.76
N CYS A 218 -11.62 20.37 15.71
CA CYS A 218 -11.02 19.06 15.44
C CYS A 218 -11.94 18.19 14.56
N TYR A 219 -13.21 18.06 14.89
CA TYR A 219 -14.15 17.30 14.08
C TYR A 219 -14.38 17.93 12.70
N PHE A 220 -14.42 19.24 12.58
CA PHE A 220 -14.56 19.91 11.29
C PHE A 220 -13.39 19.53 10.36
N VAL A 221 -12.16 19.62 10.82
CA VAL A 221 -10.98 19.23 10.03
C VAL A 221 -10.99 17.75 9.71
N ILE A 222 -11.33 16.89 10.66
CA ILE A 222 -11.39 15.44 10.47
C ILE A 222 -12.46 15.07 9.44
N ILE A 223 -13.67 15.60 9.58
CA ILE A 223 -14.78 15.31 8.67
C ILE A 223 -14.45 15.79 7.26
N PHE A 224 -13.87 16.99 7.13
CA PHE A 224 -13.43 17.50 5.83
C PHE A 224 -12.40 16.58 5.16
N ILE A 225 -11.37 16.14 5.92
CA ILE A 225 -10.36 15.21 5.40
C ILE A 225 -10.99 13.86 5.03
N LEU A 226 -11.84 13.30 5.90
CA LEU A 226 -12.50 12.02 5.63
C LEU A 226 -13.46 12.11 4.45
N PHE A 227 -14.20 13.20 4.31
CA PHE A 227 -15.05 13.43 3.15
C PHE A 227 -14.25 13.42 1.86
N LEU A 228 -13.15 14.18 1.80
CA LEU A 228 -12.27 14.21 0.64
C LEU A 228 -11.66 12.83 0.33
N VAL A 229 -11.20 12.13 1.36
CA VAL A 229 -10.49 10.85 1.23
C VAL A 229 -11.43 9.70 0.89
N LEU A 230 -12.67 9.73 1.39
CA LEU A 230 -13.69 8.72 1.11
C LEU A 230 -14.52 9.05 -0.13
N SER A 231 -14.38 10.25 -0.71
CA SER A 231 -15.14 10.65 -1.89
C SER A 231 -15.04 9.66 -3.06
N PRO A 232 -13.88 9.07 -3.41
CA PRO A 232 -13.82 8.07 -4.46
C PRO A 232 -14.65 6.82 -4.14
N HIS A 233 -14.69 6.41 -2.88
CA HIS A 233 -15.46 5.24 -2.43
C HIS A 233 -16.96 5.51 -2.48
N ILE A 234 -17.37 6.72 -2.06
CA ILE A 234 -18.76 7.17 -2.15
C ILE A 234 -19.17 7.26 -3.62
N GLY A 235 -18.33 7.87 -4.47
CA GLY A 235 -18.57 7.96 -5.90
C GLY A 235 -18.69 6.59 -6.56
N LEU A 236 -17.80 5.66 -6.23
CA LEU A 236 -17.85 4.28 -6.74
C LEU A 236 -19.13 3.56 -6.28
N ALA A 237 -19.51 3.69 -5.01
CA ALA A 237 -20.75 3.12 -4.51
C ALA A 237 -21.97 3.68 -5.25
N LEU A 238 -22.05 4.99 -5.41
CA LEU A 238 -23.13 5.62 -6.17
C LEU A 238 -23.15 5.14 -7.63
N LEU A 239 -22.00 5.05 -8.28
CA LEU A 239 -21.88 4.56 -9.65
C LEU A 239 -22.32 3.09 -9.77
N SER A 240 -22.01 2.26 -8.80
CA SER A 240 -22.36 0.83 -8.83
C SER A 240 -23.86 0.57 -8.71
N PHE A 241 -24.59 1.49 -8.10
CA PHE A 241 -26.06 1.46 -7.99
C PHE A 241 -26.77 2.35 -9.00
N GLY A 242 -26.06 3.32 -9.61
CA GLY A 242 -26.65 4.28 -10.54
C GLY A 242 -26.95 3.67 -11.91
N THR A 243 -28.08 4.02 -12.53
CA THR A 243 -28.41 3.63 -13.90
C THR A 243 -27.62 4.46 -14.91
N ILE A 244 -27.79 5.77 -14.87
CA ILE A 244 -27.05 6.75 -15.67
C ILE A 244 -26.58 7.86 -14.74
N TRP A 245 -25.31 8.22 -14.87
CA TRP A 245 -24.75 9.35 -14.15
C TRP A 245 -23.86 10.15 -15.11
N SER A 246 -24.48 11.10 -15.78
CA SER A 246 -23.83 11.98 -16.76
C SER A 246 -24.45 13.37 -16.71
N PHE A 247 -23.63 14.39 -16.59
CA PHE A 247 -24.06 15.79 -16.57
C PHE A 247 -25.10 16.11 -15.48
N SER A 248 -25.09 15.35 -14.39
CA SER A 248 -25.99 15.50 -13.25
C SER A 248 -25.21 15.37 -11.93
N VAL A 249 -25.74 15.97 -10.85
CA VAL A 249 -25.11 15.93 -9.53
C VAL A 249 -25.17 14.52 -8.92
N PHE A 250 -26.27 13.79 -9.20
CA PHE A 250 -26.50 12.42 -8.75
C PHE A 250 -26.98 11.54 -9.91
N PRO A 251 -26.87 10.21 -9.81
CA PRO A 251 -27.45 9.30 -10.77
C PRO A 251 -28.98 9.52 -10.93
N ASP A 252 -29.49 9.33 -12.15
CA ASP A 252 -30.90 9.54 -12.46
C ASP A 252 -31.84 8.57 -11.72
N ALA A 253 -31.40 7.31 -11.58
CA ALA A 253 -32.10 6.28 -10.84
C ALA A 253 -31.13 5.24 -10.27
N PHE A 254 -31.61 4.39 -9.36
CA PHE A 254 -30.81 3.34 -8.74
C PHE A 254 -31.31 1.95 -9.12
N THR A 255 -30.36 1.02 -9.33
CA THR A 255 -30.62 -0.36 -9.72
C THR A 255 -29.62 -1.33 -9.09
N LEU A 256 -30.03 -2.60 -8.94
CA LEU A 256 -29.15 -3.71 -8.61
C LEU A 256 -28.79 -4.59 -9.82
N ALA A 257 -29.29 -4.23 -11.02
CA ALA A 257 -29.09 -5.02 -12.24
C ALA A 257 -27.59 -5.26 -12.53
N HIS A 258 -26.75 -4.23 -12.34
CA HIS A 258 -25.30 -4.36 -12.55
C HIS A 258 -24.66 -5.46 -11.71
N TYR A 259 -25.12 -5.68 -10.49
CA TYR A 259 -24.66 -6.78 -9.63
C TYR A 259 -25.14 -8.14 -10.13
N ALA A 260 -26.39 -8.22 -10.57
CA ALA A 260 -26.94 -9.45 -11.16
C ALA A 260 -26.18 -9.84 -12.44
N ASP A 261 -25.90 -8.87 -13.32
CA ASP A 261 -25.12 -9.08 -14.53
C ASP A 261 -23.69 -9.49 -14.23
N MET A 262 -23.06 -8.86 -13.22
CA MET A 262 -21.71 -9.22 -12.79
C MET A 262 -21.63 -10.67 -12.33
N PHE A 263 -22.55 -11.11 -11.49
CA PHE A 263 -22.52 -12.49 -10.99
C PHE A 263 -22.90 -13.53 -12.05
N SER A 264 -23.71 -13.15 -13.05
CA SER A 264 -24.12 -14.06 -14.12
C SER A 264 -23.07 -14.17 -15.23
N SER A 265 -22.43 -13.08 -15.61
CA SER A 265 -21.53 -13.01 -16.78
C SER A 265 -20.04 -12.96 -16.43
N ALA A 266 -19.67 -12.42 -15.28
CA ALA A 266 -18.29 -12.17 -14.88
C ALA A 266 -17.79 -13.01 -13.68
N GLY A 267 -18.55 -14.00 -13.24
CA GLY A 267 -18.21 -14.86 -12.09
C GLY A 267 -16.84 -15.53 -12.24
N GLN A 268 -16.44 -15.88 -13.48
CA GLN A 268 -15.13 -16.47 -13.74
C GLN A 268 -13.98 -15.50 -13.43
N TYR A 269 -14.14 -14.19 -13.64
CA TYR A 269 -13.08 -13.21 -13.33
C TYR A 269 -12.89 -13.05 -11.85
N ILE A 270 -14.00 -13.11 -11.07
CA ILE A 270 -13.94 -13.14 -9.60
C ILE A 270 -13.14 -14.37 -9.14
N TRP A 271 -13.49 -15.54 -9.68
CA TRP A 271 -12.79 -16.79 -9.35
C TRP A 271 -11.31 -16.75 -9.69
N ASN A 272 -10.95 -16.28 -10.88
CA ASN A 272 -9.55 -16.14 -11.29
C ASN A 272 -8.77 -15.22 -10.36
N THR A 273 -9.35 -14.07 -9.97
CA THR A 273 -8.72 -13.14 -9.03
C THR A 273 -8.46 -13.80 -7.67
N LEU A 274 -9.49 -14.48 -7.12
CA LEU A 274 -9.36 -15.19 -5.84
C LEU A 274 -8.32 -16.32 -5.92
N LEU A 275 -8.32 -17.07 -7.01
CA LEU A 275 -7.40 -18.18 -7.22
C LEU A 275 -5.95 -17.69 -7.36
N TYR A 276 -5.69 -16.72 -8.24
CA TYR A 276 -4.31 -16.27 -8.50
C TYR A 276 -3.72 -15.53 -7.31
N ALA A 277 -4.48 -14.62 -6.70
CA ALA A 277 -4.05 -13.92 -5.51
C ALA A 277 -3.92 -14.88 -4.31
N GLY A 278 -4.83 -15.85 -4.16
CA GLY A 278 -4.77 -16.86 -3.10
C GLY A 278 -3.57 -17.78 -3.22
N LEU A 279 -3.27 -18.28 -4.43
CA LEU A 279 -2.08 -19.09 -4.69
C LEU A 279 -0.80 -18.30 -4.46
N ALA A 280 -0.73 -17.06 -4.92
CA ALA A 280 0.41 -16.18 -4.68
C ALA A 280 0.64 -15.97 -3.18
N ALA A 281 -0.40 -15.62 -2.43
CA ALA A 281 -0.32 -15.42 -0.99
C ALA A 281 0.08 -16.69 -0.22
N LEU A 282 -0.37 -17.87 -0.67
CA LEU A 282 0.03 -19.14 -0.10
C LEU A 282 1.53 -19.42 -0.30
N ILE A 283 2.02 -19.18 -1.52
CA ILE A 283 3.46 -19.28 -1.83
C ILE A 283 4.26 -18.32 -0.96
N ASP A 284 3.80 -17.07 -0.83
CA ASP A 284 4.45 -16.02 -0.04
C ASP A 284 4.58 -16.39 1.44
N VAL A 285 3.54 -16.96 2.01
CA VAL A 285 3.56 -17.39 3.42
C VAL A 285 4.51 -18.57 3.62
N ILE A 286 4.50 -19.56 2.71
CA ILE A 286 5.39 -20.71 2.79
C ILE A 286 6.85 -20.25 2.70
N LEU A 287 7.17 -19.40 1.71
CA LEU A 287 8.51 -18.83 1.55
C LEU A 287 8.85 -17.90 2.70
N GLY A 288 7.91 -17.08 3.16
CA GLY A 288 8.07 -16.15 4.27
C GLY A 288 8.45 -16.85 5.58
N ILE A 289 7.78 -17.97 5.91
CA ILE A 289 8.12 -18.80 7.07
C ILE A 289 9.52 -19.38 6.92
N ALA A 290 9.83 -19.97 5.74
CA ALA A 290 11.12 -20.59 5.49
C ALA A 290 12.27 -19.57 5.57
N ILE A 291 12.13 -18.43 4.90
CA ILE A 291 13.13 -17.36 4.89
C ILE A 291 13.28 -16.75 6.29
N ALA A 292 12.18 -16.44 6.98
CA ALA A 292 12.22 -15.93 8.36
C ALA A 292 12.99 -16.89 9.28
N TYR A 293 12.69 -18.18 9.23
CA TYR A 293 13.37 -19.17 10.05
C TYR A 293 14.87 -19.25 9.72
N ILE A 294 15.23 -19.32 8.43
CA ILE A 294 16.64 -19.38 8.00
C ILE A 294 17.40 -18.14 8.48
N VAL A 295 16.84 -16.96 8.27
CA VAL A 295 17.53 -15.69 8.59
C VAL A 295 17.69 -15.50 10.09
N TRP A 296 16.66 -15.81 10.89
CA TRP A 296 16.63 -15.47 12.32
C TRP A 296 16.97 -16.61 13.28
N ARG A 297 16.89 -17.88 12.84
CA ARG A 297 17.12 -19.07 13.68
C ARG A 297 18.33 -19.91 13.28
N THR A 298 18.95 -19.65 12.12
CA THR A 298 20.11 -20.43 11.69
C THR A 298 21.37 -19.58 11.64
N GLY A 299 22.54 -20.24 11.65
CA GLY A 299 23.86 -19.61 11.48
C GLY A 299 24.39 -19.64 10.04
N LEU A 300 23.55 -19.91 9.03
CA LEU A 300 23.98 -20.10 7.66
C LEU A 300 24.69 -18.86 7.09
N ILE A 301 25.80 -19.09 6.41
CA ILE A 301 26.53 -18.03 5.68
C ILE A 301 25.65 -17.51 4.55
N GLY A 302 25.56 -16.19 4.43
CA GLY A 302 24.74 -15.57 3.38
C GLY A 302 23.25 -15.40 3.72
N ARG A 303 22.76 -15.85 4.90
CA ARG A 303 21.34 -15.70 5.30
C ARG A 303 20.80 -14.28 5.19
N LYS A 304 21.63 -13.26 5.44
CA LYS A 304 21.24 -11.84 5.31
C LYS A 304 20.96 -11.45 3.86
N TRP A 305 21.67 -12.04 2.91
CA TRP A 305 21.39 -11.80 1.48
C TRP A 305 20.01 -12.29 1.07
N LEU A 306 19.54 -13.38 1.65
CA LEU A 306 18.20 -13.90 1.42
C LEU A 306 17.12 -12.89 1.85
N ASP A 307 17.31 -12.23 3.00
CA ASP A 307 16.43 -11.14 3.45
C ASP A 307 16.51 -9.94 2.50
N TYR A 308 17.71 -9.49 2.12
CA TYR A 308 17.88 -8.34 1.23
C TYR A 308 17.28 -8.56 -0.16
N VAL A 309 17.52 -9.73 -0.75
CA VAL A 309 16.97 -10.08 -2.07
C VAL A 309 15.44 -10.14 -2.02
N SER A 310 14.90 -10.81 -0.99
CA SER A 310 13.44 -10.90 -0.81
C SER A 310 12.80 -9.52 -0.63
N MET A 311 13.43 -8.64 0.12
CA MET A 311 12.95 -7.26 0.32
C MET A 311 13.14 -6.37 -0.91
N GLY A 312 14.15 -6.67 -1.74
CA GLY A 312 14.44 -5.92 -2.97
C GLY A 312 13.28 -5.91 -3.97
N ALA A 313 12.41 -6.92 -3.92
CA ALA A 313 11.25 -7.00 -4.81
C ALA A 313 10.27 -5.81 -4.68
N VAL A 314 10.21 -5.16 -3.50
CA VAL A 314 9.38 -3.94 -3.31
C VAL A 314 9.90 -2.75 -4.11
N ALA A 315 11.21 -2.69 -4.34
CA ALA A 315 11.85 -1.57 -5.04
C ALA A 315 11.65 -1.63 -6.56
N ILE A 316 11.26 -2.79 -7.10
CA ILE A 316 11.10 -2.95 -8.54
C ILE A 316 9.67 -2.62 -8.93
N PRO A 317 9.45 -1.61 -9.81
CA PRO A 317 8.12 -1.28 -10.30
C PRO A 317 7.46 -2.46 -11.03
N GLY A 318 6.13 -2.61 -10.86
CA GLY A 318 5.41 -3.75 -11.42
C GLY A 318 5.44 -3.85 -12.94
N VAL A 319 5.39 -2.70 -13.62
CA VAL A 319 5.53 -2.67 -15.08
C VAL A 319 6.90 -3.21 -15.51
N VAL A 320 7.96 -2.91 -14.77
CA VAL A 320 9.33 -3.39 -15.07
C VAL A 320 9.43 -4.90 -14.85
N LEU A 321 8.86 -5.40 -13.74
CA LEU A 321 8.77 -6.85 -13.50
C LEU A 321 7.99 -7.54 -14.62
N GLY A 322 6.84 -7.01 -15.02
CA GLY A 322 6.05 -7.55 -16.12
C GLY A 322 6.84 -7.62 -17.43
N ILE A 323 7.51 -6.54 -17.82
CA ILE A 323 8.39 -6.49 -19.01
C ILE A 323 9.51 -7.53 -18.90
N GLY A 324 10.17 -7.61 -17.74
CA GLY A 324 11.25 -8.58 -17.50
C GLY A 324 10.78 -10.03 -17.65
N TYR A 325 9.63 -10.37 -17.06
CA TYR A 325 9.05 -11.71 -17.19
C TYR A 325 8.64 -12.03 -18.64
N LEU A 326 7.99 -11.09 -19.33
CA LEU A 326 7.63 -11.26 -20.72
C LEU A 326 8.87 -11.58 -21.56
N ARG A 327 9.91 -10.77 -21.46
CA ARG A 327 11.14 -10.94 -22.25
C ARG A 327 11.88 -12.24 -21.95
N THR A 328 11.94 -12.60 -20.65
CA THR A 328 12.70 -13.77 -20.21
C THR A 328 11.99 -15.07 -20.54
N PHE A 329 10.67 -15.12 -20.44
CA PHE A 329 9.92 -16.37 -20.49
C PHE A 329 9.05 -16.55 -21.76
N VAL A 330 9.14 -15.63 -22.72
CA VAL A 330 8.42 -15.75 -24.00
C VAL A 330 8.94 -16.93 -24.84
N GLU A 331 10.23 -17.23 -24.76
CA GLU A 331 10.88 -18.33 -25.47
C GLU A 331 11.11 -19.56 -24.58
N PHE A 332 10.82 -19.47 -23.27
CA PHE A 332 11.01 -20.56 -22.32
C PHE A 332 9.80 -21.48 -22.31
N ASN A 333 9.90 -22.60 -23.03
CA ASN A 333 8.85 -23.63 -23.05
C ASN A 333 8.89 -24.48 -21.77
N VAL A 334 7.73 -24.62 -21.14
CA VAL A 334 7.56 -25.51 -19.98
C VAL A 334 7.39 -26.94 -20.49
N PRO A 335 8.29 -27.88 -20.15
CA PRO A 335 8.30 -29.24 -20.72
C PRO A 335 7.00 -30.04 -20.51
N ILE A 336 6.24 -29.72 -19.44
CA ILE A 336 5.02 -30.44 -19.06
C ILE A 336 3.83 -29.97 -19.90
N VAL A 337 3.78 -28.69 -20.30
CA VAL A 337 2.61 -28.08 -20.95
C VAL A 337 2.89 -27.76 -22.44
N ASP A 338 4.14 -27.85 -22.85
CA ASP A 338 4.64 -27.50 -24.19
C ASP A 338 4.19 -26.12 -24.68
N LYS A 339 4.18 -25.17 -23.76
CA LYS A 339 3.86 -23.77 -24.03
C LYS A 339 4.89 -22.85 -23.37
N PRO A 340 5.13 -21.65 -23.93
CA PRO A 340 5.94 -20.63 -23.26
C PRO A 340 5.38 -20.33 -21.87
N LEU A 341 6.24 -20.22 -20.86
CA LEU A 341 5.79 -19.88 -19.50
C LEU A 341 5.07 -18.52 -19.48
N ALA A 342 5.50 -17.58 -20.32
CA ALA A 342 4.86 -16.28 -20.44
C ALA A 342 3.39 -16.36 -20.94
N SER A 343 3.02 -17.41 -21.67
CA SER A 343 1.64 -17.64 -22.16
C SER A 343 0.79 -18.50 -21.21
N TRP A 344 1.31 -18.82 -20.02
CA TRP A 344 0.59 -19.65 -19.05
C TRP A 344 0.25 -18.84 -17.79
N TRP A 345 -0.99 -18.89 -17.34
CA TRP A 345 -1.48 -18.13 -16.17
C TRP A 345 -0.60 -18.25 -14.91
N VAL A 346 0.16 -19.33 -14.81
CA VAL A 346 1.09 -19.55 -13.67
C VAL A 346 2.15 -18.44 -13.55
N ILE A 347 2.55 -17.81 -14.66
CA ILE A 347 3.49 -16.69 -14.63
C ILE A 347 2.94 -15.51 -13.81
N ILE A 348 1.62 -15.28 -13.88
CA ILE A 348 0.94 -14.23 -13.13
C ILE A 348 1.05 -14.54 -11.62
N VAL A 349 0.79 -15.79 -11.22
CA VAL A 349 0.91 -16.23 -9.82
C VAL A 349 2.35 -16.06 -9.31
N ILE A 350 3.34 -16.48 -10.10
CA ILE A 350 4.76 -16.34 -9.74
C ILE A 350 5.14 -14.86 -9.60
N ALA A 351 4.74 -14.02 -10.54
CA ALA A 351 5.04 -12.59 -10.52
C ALA A 351 4.40 -11.89 -9.32
N LEU A 352 3.13 -12.21 -9.02
CA LEU A 352 2.43 -11.71 -7.85
C LEU A 352 3.12 -12.17 -6.55
N ALA A 353 3.48 -13.45 -6.45
CA ALA A 353 4.15 -14.00 -5.29
C ALA A 353 5.50 -13.31 -5.04
N ILE A 354 6.38 -13.24 -6.04
CA ILE A 354 7.68 -12.59 -5.86
C ILE A 354 7.52 -11.15 -5.40
N ARG A 355 6.56 -10.43 -5.96
CA ARG A 355 6.33 -9.03 -5.65
C ARG A 355 5.73 -8.80 -4.26
N ARG A 356 4.91 -9.74 -3.77
CA ARG A 356 4.20 -9.64 -2.48
C ARG A 356 4.91 -10.38 -1.34
N LEU A 357 5.89 -11.21 -1.64
CA LEU A 357 6.72 -11.91 -0.66
C LEU A 357 7.21 -11.01 0.50
N PRO A 358 7.68 -9.77 0.28
CA PRO A 358 8.13 -8.90 1.38
C PRO A 358 7.07 -8.65 2.46
N TYR A 359 5.81 -8.57 2.11
CA TYR A 359 4.72 -8.35 3.08
C TYR A 359 4.52 -9.57 3.99
N ALA A 360 4.42 -10.76 3.40
CA ALA A 360 4.30 -12.01 4.16
C ALA A 360 5.57 -12.28 4.97
N LEU A 361 6.75 -12.04 4.41
CA LEU A 361 8.04 -12.22 5.09
C LEU A 361 8.13 -11.36 6.36
N ARG A 362 7.78 -10.07 6.28
CA ARG A 362 7.83 -9.17 7.45
C ARG A 362 6.85 -9.59 8.54
N ALA A 363 5.66 -10.02 8.19
CA ALA A 363 4.69 -10.56 9.15
C ALA A 363 5.20 -11.84 9.82
N CYS A 364 5.78 -12.76 9.04
CA CYS A 364 6.39 -13.99 9.56
C CYS A 364 7.59 -13.71 10.46
N VAL A 365 8.47 -12.75 10.10
CA VAL A 365 9.59 -12.33 10.93
C VAL A 365 9.11 -11.77 12.26
N ALA A 366 8.14 -10.87 12.24
CA ALA A 366 7.58 -10.27 13.46
C ALA A 366 6.96 -11.33 14.38
N ALA A 367 6.24 -12.30 13.81
CA ALA A 367 5.68 -13.41 14.58
C ALA A 367 6.76 -14.33 15.14
N LEU A 368 7.80 -14.68 14.35
CA LEU A 368 8.89 -15.53 14.79
C LEU A 368 9.68 -14.90 15.93
N GLN A 369 9.87 -13.58 15.93
CA GLN A 369 10.56 -12.86 17.00
C GLN A 369 9.81 -12.92 18.35
N GLN A 370 8.50 -13.16 18.35
CA GLN A 370 7.70 -13.34 19.55
C GLN A 370 7.79 -14.77 20.12
N VAL A 371 8.25 -15.74 19.31
CA VAL A 371 8.45 -17.13 19.77
C VAL A 371 9.78 -17.23 20.50
N SER A 372 9.75 -17.64 21.77
CA SER A 372 10.97 -17.79 22.55
C SER A 372 11.83 -18.95 22.03
N VAL A 373 13.13 -18.72 21.89
CA VAL A 373 14.12 -19.74 21.50
C VAL A 373 14.15 -20.89 22.52
N THR A 374 13.89 -20.59 23.79
CA THR A 374 13.88 -21.61 24.86
C THR A 374 12.85 -22.71 24.64
N LEU A 375 11.74 -22.43 23.94
CA LEU A 375 10.75 -23.45 23.58
C LEU A 375 11.29 -24.42 22.52
N GLU A 376 12.08 -23.92 21.59
CA GLU A 376 12.74 -24.73 20.57
C GLU A 376 13.82 -25.64 21.21
N GLU A 377 14.64 -25.06 22.09
CA GLU A 377 15.69 -25.80 22.85
C GLU A 377 15.09 -26.87 23.77
N ALA A 378 13.99 -26.56 24.47
CA ALA A 378 13.29 -27.52 25.30
C ALA A 378 12.75 -28.71 24.49
N ALA A 379 12.21 -28.47 23.30
CA ALA A 379 11.75 -29.53 22.43
C ALA A 379 12.89 -30.40 21.90
N GLU A 380 14.01 -29.80 21.54
CA GLU A 380 15.22 -30.53 21.10
C GLU A 380 15.78 -31.36 22.25
N ASN A 381 15.81 -30.86 23.49
CA ASN A 381 16.24 -31.63 24.68
C ASN A 381 15.31 -32.81 24.97
N LEU A 382 14.05 -32.75 24.59
CA LEU A 382 13.09 -33.86 24.66
C LEU A 382 13.15 -34.80 23.43
N GLY A 383 14.17 -34.64 22.57
CA GLY A 383 14.44 -35.51 21.43
C GLY A 383 13.63 -35.15 20.15
N ALA A 384 13.04 -33.98 20.08
CA ALA A 384 12.40 -33.52 18.84
C ALA A 384 13.47 -33.12 17.81
N THR A 385 13.27 -33.53 16.56
CA THR A 385 14.08 -33.05 15.45
C THR A 385 13.72 -31.61 15.12
N LYS A 386 14.64 -30.81 14.54
CA LYS A 386 14.38 -29.42 14.13
C LYS A 386 13.11 -29.28 13.28
N SER A 387 12.92 -30.17 12.33
CA SER A 387 11.69 -30.16 11.50
C SER A 387 10.43 -30.39 12.32
N ARG A 388 10.47 -31.27 13.33
CA ARG A 388 9.33 -31.52 14.23
C ARG A 388 9.06 -30.32 15.13
N THR A 389 10.11 -29.69 15.67
CA THR A 389 10.01 -28.46 16.47
C THR A 389 9.38 -27.33 15.66
N VAL A 390 9.86 -27.10 14.43
CA VAL A 390 9.27 -26.06 13.54
C VAL A 390 7.79 -26.33 13.28
N ARG A 391 7.43 -27.55 12.86
CA ARG A 391 6.05 -27.86 12.47
C ARG A 391 5.06 -27.90 13.65
N ARG A 392 5.51 -28.34 14.84
CA ARG A 392 4.61 -28.58 16.00
C ARG A 392 4.63 -27.46 17.04
N ILE A 393 5.64 -26.61 17.03
CA ILE A 393 5.79 -25.54 18.03
C ILE A 393 5.88 -24.18 17.35
N VAL A 394 6.90 -23.95 16.51
CA VAL A 394 7.16 -22.62 15.95
C VAL A 394 6.01 -22.16 15.04
N VAL A 395 5.63 -22.94 14.02
CA VAL A 395 4.57 -22.58 13.06
C VAL A 395 3.22 -22.38 13.75
N PRO A 396 2.75 -23.25 14.65
CA PRO A 396 1.50 -23.02 15.39
C PRO A 396 1.53 -21.72 16.23
N LEU A 397 2.65 -21.42 16.88
CA LEU A 397 2.78 -20.19 17.67
C LEU A 397 2.84 -18.93 16.78
N MET A 398 3.27 -19.05 15.53
CA MET A 398 3.31 -17.97 14.54
C MET A 398 1.97 -17.75 13.82
N THR A 399 0.92 -18.54 14.06
CA THR A 399 -0.31 -18.57 13.25
C THR A 399 -0.92 -17.18 13.04
N GLY A 400 -0.94 -16.32 14.07
CA GLY A 400 -1.45 -14.95 13.95
C GLY A 400 -0.70 -14.11 12.91
N GLY A 401 0.64 -14.18 12.92
CA GLY A 401 1.48 -13.47 11.94
C GLY A 401 1.42 -14.10 10.55
N ILE A 402 1.30 -15.43 10.47
CA ILE A 402 1.10 -16.16 9.22
C ILE A 402 -0.20 -15.72 8.53
N LEU A 403 -1.31 -15.68 9.29
CA LEU A 403 -2.59 -15.19 8.77
C LEU A 403 -2.53 -13.71 8.36
N ALA A 404 -1.89 -12.86 9.17
CA ALA A 404 -1.70 -11.45 8.82
C ALA A 404 -0.88 -11.30 7.53
N GLY A 405 0.19 -12.09 7.37
CA GLY A 405 1.01 -12.13 6.16
C GLY A 405 0.22 -12.60 4.94
N PHE A 406 -0.57 -13.67 5.09
CA PHE A 406 -1.45 -14.16 4.03
C PHE A 406 -2.47 -13.10 3.59
N ILE A 407 -3.21 -12.52 4.53
CA ILE A 407 -4.24 -11.52 4.22
C ILE A 407 -3.63 -10.30 3.53
N THR A 408 -2.46 -9.82 4.01
CA THR A 408 -1.80 -8.65 3.43
C THR A 408 -1.28 -8.94 2.02
N SER A 409 -0.65 -10.09 1.82
CA SER A 409 -0.19 -10.52 0.49
C SER A 409 -1.37 -10.71 -0.46
N PHE A 410 -2.41 -11.43 -0.03
CA PHE A 410 -3.63 -11.66 -0.80
C PHE A 410 -4.31 -10.35 -1.22
N ALA A 411 -4.59 -9.46 -0.27
CA ALA A 411 -5.28 -8.21 -0.54
C ALA A 411 -4.50 -7.32 -1.52
N THR A 412 -3.17 -7.23 -1.34
CA THR A 412 -2.32 -6.43 -2.23
C THR A 412 -2.09 -7.09 -3.60
N ALA A 413 -2.14 -8.41 -3.70
CA ALA A 413 -2.09 -9.13 -4.97
C ALA A 413 -3.39 -8.99 -5.75
N ALA A 414 -4.55 -9.07 -5.08
CA ALA A 414 -5.86 -8.99 -5.71
C ALA A 414 -6.15 -7.64 -6.41
N VAL A 415 -5.52 -6.56 -5.93
CA VAL A 415 -5.67 -5.20 -6.49
C VAL A 415 -4.50 -4.78 -7.40
N GLU A 416 -3.59 -5.71 -7.71
CA GLU A 416 -2.40 -5.41 -8.51
C GLU A 416 -2.73 -5.40 -10.00
N LEU A 417 -2.42 -4.28 -10.67
CA LEU A 417 -2.69 -4.13 -12.10
C LEU A 417 -1.40 -4.00 -12.92
N SER A 418 -0.39 -3.27 -12.44
CA SER A 418 0.79 -2.90 -13.25
C SER A 418 1.55 -4.10 -13.82
N THR A 419 1.76 -5.15 -13.02
CA THR A 419 2.41 -6.40 -13.48
C THR A 419 1.44 -7.25 -14.26
N THR A 420 0.19 -7.35 -13.79
CA THR A 420 -0.83 -8.23 -14.38
C THR A 420 -1.21 -7.78 -15.78
N ILE A 421 -1.39 -6.47 -16.01
CA ILE A 421 -1.72 -5.95 -17.35
C ILE A 421 -0.60 -6.21 -18.35
N MET A 422 0.67 -6.11 -17.94
CA MET A 422 1.81 -6.45 -18.79
C MET A 422 1.82 -7.93 -19.17
N LEU A 423 1.59 -8.82 -18.22
CA LEU A 423 1.59 -10.25 -18.47
C LEU A 423 0.35 -10.72 -19.21
N SER A 424 -0.78 -10.03 -19.09
CA SER A 424 -2.00 -10.38 -19.83
C SER A 424 -1.93 -10.10 -21.32
N LEU A 425 -0.97 -9.29 -21.81
CA LEU A 425 -0.79 -9.00 -23.24
C LEU A 425 -0.59 -10.24 -24.11
N ILE A 426 -0.09 -11.34 -23.53
CA ILE A 426 0.09 -12.61 -24.27
C ILE A 426 -1.14 -13.53 -24.13
N HIS A 427 -2.04 -13.22 -23.22
CA HIS A 427 -3.25 -14.02 -22.94
C HIS A 427 -4.51 -13.49 -23.65
N ILE A 428 -4.40 -12.32 -24.28
CA ILE A 428 -5.40 -11.73 -25.15
C ILE A 428 -5.08 -12.07 -26.61
#